data_901d20158d8130d8cdb3dbc7db3a82a9
#
_entry.id   901d20158d8130d8cdb3dbc7db3a82a9
#
_cell.length_a   1.000
_cell.length_b   1.000
_cell.length_c   1.000
_cell.angle_alpha   90.00
_cell.angle_beta   90.00
_cell.angle_gamma   90.00
#
_symmetry.space_group_name_H-M   'P 1'
#
loop_
_entity.id
_entity.type
_entity.pdbx_description
1 polymer ?
#
loop_
_entity_poly.entity_id
_entity_poly.type
_entity_poly.pdbx_seq_one_letter_code
_entity_poly.pdbx_strand_id
1 'polypeptide(L)'
;MFKNFLLYFTFFVSIVISAQEIHTNEYKTNISLSDFHLNGKVKNILTTAKNINGEYATLPFYENELYNQFSLEFNRYGLLDKQTNYLDYRGRLGVYSFIEYSYKDSKLLVGEKKTIVNNGEDPKRIASDKKYIYANNNLVSLVEVLKNKSSSITNYETNFEYSNQLNKIVTKIEGKIISENNLTYNKSGLLVLNELTSFDGRKGNKTFFIYENNEPIFQQKIGGNINTVTFFDKKSLSKIQSFDSNKDLFYEASFNSRNEIESIKKQYFKNGKSFLFDYEIKYSYDKFDNWILADVYEGSKLKYTINREINYY
;
A
#
# COMPACT_ATOMS: atom_id res chain seq x y z
N MET A 1 -22.34 18.17 1.04
CA MET A 1 -22.02 17.08 1.96
C MET A 1 -21.02 16.13 1.31
N PHE A 2 -19.86 16.64 0.84
CA PHE A 2 -18.83 15.90 0.08
C PHE A 2 -17.43 16.48 0.36
N LYS A 3 -17.08 16.73 1.63
CA LYS A 3 -15.81 17.41 1.96
C LYS A 3 -14.78 16.56 2.71
N ASN A 4 -15.06 15.31 3.07
CA ASN A 4 -14.17 14.53 3.94
C ASN A 4 -13.62 13.23 3.33
N PHE A 5 -13.65 13.04 2.00
CA PHE A 5 -13.29 11.77 1.37
C PHE A 5 -11.88 11.72 0.78
N LEU A 6 -11.12 12.81 0.83
CA LEU A 6 -9.86 12.89 0.07
C LEU A 6 -8.58 12.66 0.89
N LEU A 7 -8.67 12.43 2.21
CA LEU A 7 -7.49 12.35 3.08
C LEU A 7 -7.13 10.94 3.59
N TYR A 8 -7.93 9.93 3.25
CA TYR A 8 -7.65 8.53 3.63
C TYR A 8 -6.71 7.78 2.68
N PHE A 9 -6.14 8.47 1.69
CA PHE A 9 -5.64 7.84 0.48
C PHE A 9 -4.13 7.52 0.46
N THR A 10 -3.37 7.90 1.45
CA THR A 10 -1.91 7.63 1.48
C THR A 10 -1.50 6.47 2.36
N PHE A 11 -2.44 5.77 3.02
CA PHE A 11 -2.10 4.85 4.11
C PHE A 11 -2.10 3.36 3.76
N PHE A 12 -2.51 2.93 2.56
CA PHE A 12 -2.78 1.50 2.35
C PHE A 12 -2.12 0.82 1.15
N VAL A 13 -1.24 1.46 0.41
CA VAL A 13 -0.44 0.78 -0.63
C VAL A 13 0.65 -0.14 -0.03
N SER A 14 0.85 -0.12 1.31
CA SER A 14 1.95 -0.79 2.00
C SER A 14 1.64 -2.17 2.57
N ILE A 15 0.46 -2.76 2.39
CA ILE A 15 0.10 -4.01 3.08
C ILE A 15 0.46 -5.28 2.28
N VAL A 16 0.99 -5.15 1.07
CA VAL A 16 1.51 -6.32 0.33
C VAL A 16 3.04 -6.24 0.25
N ILE A 17 3.70 -6.11 1.40
CA ILE A 17 5.15 -6.04 1.43
C ILE A 17 5.67 -6.97 2.51
N SER A 18 6.48 -7.91 2.05
CA SER A 18 7.19 -8.96 2.78
C SER A 18 7.26 -8.79 4.29
N ALA A 19 6.92 -9.84 5.02
CA ALA A 19 7.06 -9.95 6.48
C ALA A 19 8.50 -9.68 7.01
N GLN A 20 9.46 -9.47 6.12
CA GLN A 20 10.84 -9.17 6.49
C GLN A 20 11.09 -7.75 6.96
N GLU A 21 10.20 -6.81 6.69
CA GLU A 21 10.38 -5.41 7.08
C GLU A 21 9.18 -4.87 7.87
N ILE A 22 8.90 -5.46 9.02
CA ILE A 22 7.89 -4.94 9.98
C ILE A 22 8.34 -3.60 10.61
N HIS A 23 9.48 -3.09 10.21
CA HIS A 23 10.05 -1.89 10.77
C HIS A 23 9.63 -0.65 10.00
N THR A 24 8.74 0.16 10.57
CA THR A 24 8.57 1.60 10.23
C THR A 24 8.38 1.94 8.74
N ASN A 25 7.97 1.00 7.91
CA ASN A 25 8.05 1.04 6.44
C ASN A 25 6.99 1.89 5.73
N GLU A 26 6.44 2.87 6.39
CA GLU A 26 5.72 3.95 5.67
C GLU A 26 6.67 4.78 4.78
N TYR A 27 7.98 4.69 5.04
CA TYR A 27 9.00 5.52 4.39
C TYR A 27 10.15 4.66 3.85
N LYS A 28 9.93 4.02 2.72
CA LYS A 28 10.94 3.21 2.06
C LYS A 28 12.06 4.05 1.49
N THR A 29 13.28 3.55 1.64
CA THR A 29 14.47 4.15 1.03
C THR A 29 14.68 3.72 -0.42
N ASN A 30 13.97 2.70 -0.88
CA ASN A 30 13.85 2.28 -2.27
C ASN A 30 12.54 1.50 -2.48
N ILE A 31 12.16 1.31 -3.74
CA ILE A 31 11.04 0.46 -4.14
C ILE A 31 11.56 -0.46 -5.24
N SER A 32 11.54 -1.75 -5.01
CA SER A 32 12.21 -2.74 -5.85
C SER A 32 11.30 -3.92 -6.23
N LEU A 33 11.80 -4.81 -7.08
CA LEU A 33 11.10 -6.03 -7.48
C LEU A 33 10.66 -6.88 -6.29
N SER A 34 11.47 -6.95 -5.22
CA SER A 34 11.13 -7.72 -4.01
C SER A 34 9.88 -7.20 -3.31
N ASP A 35 9.58 -5.90 -3.41
CA ASP A 35 8.38 -5.29 -2.85
C ASP A 35 7.09 -5.76 -3.52
N PHE A 36 7.21 -6.32 -4.71
CA PHE A 36 6.10 -6.87 -5.50
C PHE A 36 6.17 -8.39 -5.62
N HIS A 37 7.03 -9.05 -4.83
CA HIS A 37 7.27 -10.50 -4.88
C HIS A 37 7.62 -10.99 -6.28
N LEU A 38 8.50 -10.25 -6.99
CA LEU A 38 8.88 -10.53 -8.36
C LEU A 38 10.27 -11.14 -8.44
N ASN A 39 10.38 -12.20 -9.21
CA ASN A 39 11.62 -12.93 -9.48
C ASN A 39 12.13 -12.65 -10.89
N GLY A 40 13.43 -12.79 -11.08
CA GLY A 40 14.07 -12.55 -12.36
C GLY A 40 14.30 -11.06 -12.66
N LYS A 41 14.75 -10.77 -13.87
CA LYS A 41 15.02 -9.39 -14.34
C LYS A 41 13.77 -8.81 -14.99
N VAL A 42 12.74 -8.51 -14.22
CA VAL A 42 11.49 -7.93 -14.72
C VAL A 42 11.73 -6.51 -15.21
N LYS A 43 11.27 -6.22 -16.42
CA LYS A 43 11.30 -4.89 -17.03
C LYS A 43 9.99 -4.13 -16.78
N ASN A 44 8.87 -4.77 -17.06
CA ASN A 44 7.57 -4.20 -16.77
C ASN A 44 6.50 -5.26 -16.53
N ILE A 45 5.42 -4.82 -15.89
CA ILE A 45 4.22 -5.62 -15.65
C ILE A 45 3.02 -4.78 -16.06
N LEU A 46 2.05 -5.41 -16.70
CA LEU A 46 0.70 -4.88 -16.85
C LEU A 46 -0.27 -5.82 -16.12
N THR A 47 -0.97 -5.32 -15.13
CA THR A 47 -2.03 -6.05 -14.41
C THR A 47 -3.39 -5.56 -14.87
N THR A 48 -4.27 -6.50 -15.22
CA THR A 48 -5.66 -6.21 -15.61
C THR A 48 -6.61 -7.18 -14.93
N ALA A 49 -7.74 -6.69 -14.45
CA ALA A 49 -8.80 -7.51 -13.87
C ALA A 49 -10.05 -7.46 -14.76
N LYS A 50 -10.67 -8.61 -15.00
CA LYS A 50 -11.88 -8.75 -15.79
C LYS A 50 -12.92 -9.58 -15.07
N ASN A 51 -14.20 -9.26 -15.29
CA ASN A 51 -15.31 -10.10 -14.87
C ASN A 51 -15.49 -11.29 -15.85
N ILE A 52 -16.45 -12.18 -15.55
CA ILE A 52 -16.76 -13.35 -16.38
C ILE A 52 -17.24 -13.01 -17.79
N ASN A 53 -17.70 -11.78 -18.03
CA ASN A 53 -18.11 -11.30 -19.37
C ASN A 53 -16.94 -10.72 -20.16
N GLY A 54 -15.72 -10.72 -19.60
CA GLY A 54 -14.52 -10.14 -20.23
C GLY A 54 -14.41 -8.63 -20.11
N GLU A 55 -15.30 -7.97 -19.37
CA GLU A 55 -15.25 -6.52 -19.11
C GLU A 55 -14.26 -6.21 -17.99
N TYR A 56 -13.57 -5.07 -18.09
CA TYR A 56 -12.71 -4.61 -17.00
C TYR A 56 -13.51 -4.42 -15.71
N ALA A 57 -12.97 -4.92 -14.61
CA ALA A 57 -13.67 -4.97 -13.34
C ALA A 57 -12.88 -4.31 -12.21
N THR A 58 -13.61 -3.68 -11.30
CA THR A 58 -13.10 -3.24 -10.01
C THR A 58 -13.28 -4.37 -9.01
N LEU A 59 -12.20 -4.81 -8.38
CA LEU A 59 -12.25 -5.89 -7.40
C LEU A 59 -12.74 -5.36 -6.04
N PRO A 60 -13.78 -5.95 -5.45
CA PRO A 60 -14.41 -5.41 -4.25
C PRO A 60 -13.57 -5.53 -2.98
N PHE A 61 -12.46 -6.26 -3.03
CA PHE A 61 -11.57 -6.49 -1.91
C PHE A 61 -10.26 -5.68 -1.97
N TYR A 62 -9.94 -5.05 -3.10
CA TYR A 62 -8.85 -4.07 -3.13
C TYR A 62 -9.34 -2.76 -2.54
N GLU A 63 -8.62 -2.23 -1.56
CA GLU A 63 -8.98 -0.99 -0.88
C GLU A 63 -9.06 0.21 -1.81
N ASN A 64 -8.32 0.15 -2.90
CA ASN A 64 -8.39 1.11 -3.98
C ASN A 64 -9.31 0.61 -5.10
N GLU A 65 -10.60 0.75 -4.89
CA GLU A 65 -11.64 0.32 -5.84
C GLU A 65 -11.51 0.95 -7.24
N LEU A 66 -10.70 2.01 -7.38
CA LEU A 66 -10.54 2.74 -8.63
C LEU A 66 -9.40 2.20 -9.52
N TYR A 67 -8.46 1.39 -8.98
CA TYR A 67 -7.19 1.12 -9.67
C TYR A 67 -6.80 -0.36 -9.70
N ASN A 68 -7.73 -1.21 -10.13
CA ASN A 68 -7.42 -2.63 -10.34
C ASN A 68 -6.60 -2.90 -11.61
N GLN A 69 -6.47 -1.87 -12.44
CA GLN A 69 -5.70 -1.90 -13.67
C GLN A 69 -4.47 -1.02 -13.49
N PHE A 70 -3.30 -1.59 -13.49
CA PHE A 70 -2.05 -0.82 -13.36
C PHE A 70 -0.89 -1.45 -14.11
N SER A 71 0.13 -0.63 -14.41
CA SER A 71 1.43 -1.13 -14.85
C SER A 71 2.55 -0.62 -13.95
N LEU A 72 3.61 -1.42 -13.85
CA LEU A 72 4.86 -1.11 -13.18
C LEU A 72 5.99 -1.21 -14.18
N GLU A 73 6.90 -0.24 -14.16
CA GLU A 73 8.10 -0.22 -14.99
C GLU A 73 9.32 -0.18 -14.08
N PHE A 74 10.25 -1.09 -14.27
CA PHE A 74 11.47 -1.21 -13.46
C PHE A 74 12.70 -0.88 -14.31
N ASN A 75 13.71 -0.28 -13.68
CA ASN A 75 15.00 -0.09 -14.32
C ASN A 75 15.86 -1.37 -14.26
N ARG A 76 17.01 -1.33 -14.93
CA ARG A 76 17.94 -2.49 -15.00
C ARG A 76 18.47 -2.94 -13.62
N TYR A 77 18.34 -2.12 -12.58
CA TYR A 77 18.73 -2.45 -11.21
C TYR A 77 17.57 -3.06 -10.40
N GLY A 78 16.41 -3.21 -11.02
CA GLY A 78 15.21 -3.76 -10.37
C GLY A 78 14.47 -2.75 -9.48
N LEU A 79 14.76 -1.45 -9.60
CA LEU A 79 14.03 -0.41 -8.88
C LEU A 79 12.84 0.08 -9.71
N LEU A 80 11.74 0.40 -9.05
CA LEU A 80 10.53 0.91 -9.70
C LEU A 80 10.75 2.33 -10.22
N ASP A 81 10.72 2.51 -11.54
CA ASP A 81 10.84 3.82 -12.17
C ASP A 81 9.48 4.51 -12.32
N LYS A 82 8.43 3.70 -12.60
CA LYS A 82 7.12 4.26 -12.84
C LYS A 82 6.00 3.28 -12.50
N GLN A 83 4.94 3.81 -11.91
CA GLN A 83 3.63 3.15 -11.78
C GLN A 83 2.60 3.93 -12.57
N THR A 84 1.81 3.24 -13.41
CA THR A 84 0.69 3.85 -14.14
C THR A 84 -0.60 3.17 -13.72
N ASN A 85 -1.62 3.97 -13.38
CA ASN A 85 -2.95 3.48 -13.04
C ASN A 85 -3.91 3.79 -14.18
N TYR A 86 -4.76 2.83 -14.50
CA TYR A 86 -5.71 2.93 -15.60
C TYR A 86 -7.15 2.91 -15.07
N LEU A 87 -8.04 3.54 -15.80
CA LEU A 87 -9.49 3.40 -15.63
C LEU A 87 -10.10 2.83 -16.91
N ASP A 88 -11.19 2.10 -16.74
CA ASP A 88 -11.99 1.66 -17.87
C ASP A 88 -12.88 2.81 -18.39
N TYR A 89 -12.68 3.15 -19.65
CA TYR A 89 -13.49 4.09 -20.38
C TYR A 89 -14.25 3.33 -21.49
N ARG A 90 -15.40 2.75 -21.15
CA ARG A 90 -16.27 2.03 -22.08
C ARG A 90 -15.56 0.88 -22.82
N GLY A 91 -14.88 0.02 -22.06
CA GLY A 91 -14.17 -1.13 -22.60
C GLY A 91 -12.74 -0.85 -23.09
N ARG A 92 -12.22 0.37 -22.87
CA ARG A 92 -10.83 0.72 -23.18
C ARG A 92 -10.12 1.25 -21.95
N LEU A 93 -8.90 0.77 -21.70
CA LEU A 93 -8.07 1.31 -20.62
C LEU A 93 -7.51 2.67 -21.02
N GLY A 94 -7.81 3.68 -20.21
CA GLY A 94 -7.21 5.00 -20.32
C GLY A 94 -6.35 5.29 -19.09
N VAL A 95 -5.23 5.99 -19.30
CA VAL A 95 -4.36 6.40 -18.20
C VAL A 95 -5.08 7.42 -17.33
N TYR A 96 -5.24 7.10 -16.04
CA TYR A 96 -5.81 8.01 -15.05
C TYR A 96 -4.72 8.81 -14.33
N SER A 97 -3.67 8.13 -13.87
CA SER A 97 -2.55 8.77 -13.20
C SER A 97 -1.28 7.94 -13.36
N PHE A 98 -0.15 8.58 -13.17
CA PHE A 98 1.10 7.87 -13.03
C PHE A 98 1.97 8.50 -11.93
N ILE A 99 2.87 7.70 -11.38
CA ILE A 99 3.86 8.08 -10.38
C ILE A 99 5.23 7.77 -10.98
N GLU A 100 6.11 8.75 -10.99
CA GLU A 100 7.50 8.63 -11.41
C GLU A 100 8.40 8.68 -10.18
N TYR A 101 9.38 7.79 -10.12
CA TYR A 101 10.32 7.66 -9.02
C TYR A 101 11.72 8.06 -9.46
N SER A 102 12.45 8.75 -8.59
CA SER A 102 13.82 9.19 -8.85
C SER A 102 14.75 8.68 -7.77
N TYR A 103 15.91 8.16 -8.18
CA TYR A 103 16.89 7.55 -7.28
C TYR A 103 18.25 8.23 -7.39
N LYS A 104 18.93 8.36 -6.25
CA LYS A 104 20.34 8.74 -6.17
C LYS A 104 21.18 7.46 -6.15
N ASP A 105 22.24 7.42 -6.97
CA ASP A 105 23.21 6.34 -7.05
C ASP A 105 22.55 4.94 -7.26
N SER A 106 21.40 4.92 -7.96
CA SER A 106 20.59 3.71 -8.21
C SER A 106 20.28 2.91 -6.93
N LYS A 107 20.10 3.59 -5.81
CA LYS A 107 19.83 2.97 -4.49
C LYS A 107 18.82 3.71 -3.64
N LEU A 108 18.99 5.01 -3.47
CA LEU A 108 18.19 5.80 -2.54
C LEU A 108 17.09 6.55 -3.28
N LEU A 109 15.84 6.36 -2.88
CA LEU A 109 14.68 7.10 -3.40
C LEU A 109 14.80 8.57 -2.98
N VAL A 110 14.96 9.47 -3.93
CA VAL A 110 15.09 10.91 -3.67
C VAL A 110 13.89 11.72 -4.12
N GLY A 111 13.00 11.14 -4.95
CA GLY A 111 11.81 11.82 -5.41
C GLY A 111 10.70 10.88 -5.85
N GLU A 112 9.46 11.33 -5.66
CA GLU A 112 8.24 10.71 -6.14
C GLU A 112 7.31 11.80 -6.67
N LYS A 113 6.88 11.70 -7.92
CA LYS A 113 6.03 12.69 -8.56
C LYS A 113 4.78 12.04 -9.13
N LYS A 114 3.62 12.34 -8.54
CA LYS A 114 2.33 11.87 -9.01
C LYS A 114 1.69 12.88 -9.95
N THR A 115 1.35 12.39 -11.14
CA THR A 115 0.63 13.17 -12.16
C THR A 115 -0.74 12.55 -12.40
N ILE A 116 -1.79 13.37 -12.40
CA ILE A 116 -3.15 12.98 -12.81
C ILE A 116 -3.35 13.41 -14.26
N VAL A 117 -3.88 12.49 -15.06
CA VAL A 117 -4.21 12.70 -16.47
C VAL A 117 -5.71 12.76 -16.57
N ASN A 118 -6.29 13.95 -16.83
CA ASN A 118 -7.72 14.07 -17.09
C ASN A 118 -8.01 13.75 -18.54
N ASN A 119 -8.94 12.84 -18.79
CA ASN A 119 -9.38 12.52 -20.15
C ASN A 119 -10.31 13.64 -20.67
N GLY A 120 -9.77 14.58 -21.38
CA GLY A 120 -10.50 15.48 -22.31
C GLY A 120 -10.76 16.89 -21.86
N GLU A 121 -10.61 17.27 -20.58
CA GLU A 121 -11.01 18.61 -20.13
C GLU A 121 -9.87 19.48 -19.57
N ASP A 122 -8.75 18.88 -19.15
CA ASP A 122 -7.65 19.63 -18.54
C ASP A 122 -6.28 19.01 -18.83
N PRO A 123 -5.24 19.84 -18.95
CA PRO A 123 -3.89 19.37 -19.13
C PRO A 123 -3.44 18.53 -17.92
N LYS A 124 -2.52 17.60 -18.15
CA LYS A 124 -1.84 16.83 -17.10
C LYS A 124 -1.43 17.75 -15.95
N ARG A 125 -1.85 17.41 -14.72
CA ARG A 125 -1.48 18.18 -13.54
C ARG A 125 -0.67 17.36 -12.56
N ILE A 126 0.35 17.97 -11.95
CA ILE A 126 1.07 17.40 -10.82
C ILE A 126 0.11 17.44 -9.63
N ALA A 127 -0.17 16.27 -9.04
CA ALA A 127 -1.02 16.16 -7.84
C ALA A 127 -0.21 16.10 -6.56
N SER A 128 0.99 15.48 -6.60
CA SER A 128 1.91 15.39 -5.47
C SER A 128 3.34 15.39 -6.00
N ASP A 129 4.23 16.02 -5.25
CA ASP A 129 5.67 16.03 -5.49
C ASP A 129 6.35 15.82 -4.13
N LYS A 130 7.08 14.70 -3.97
CA LYS A 130 7.78 14.32 -2.75
C LYS A 130 9.28 14.38 -2.98
N LYS A 131 9.99 14.89 -1.99
CA LYS A 131 11.46 14.91 -1.92
C LYS A 131 11.93 14.26 -0.64
N TYR A 132 12.83 13.30 -0.76
CA TYR A 132 13.44 12.55 0.32
C TYR A 132 14.84 13.08 0.58
N ILE A 133 15.14 13.46 1.82
CA ILE A 133 16.39 14.08 2.24
C ILE A 133 17.10 13.13 3.20
N TYR A 134 18.37 12.83 2.89
CA TYR A 134 19.18 11.88 3.65
C TYR A 134 20.39 12.57 4.28
N ALA A 135 20.75 12.13 5.49
CA ALA A 135 22.01 12.42 6.14
C ALA A 135 22.64 11.09 6.62
N ASN A 136 23.88 10.83 6.27
CA ASN A 136 24.59 9.59 6.63
C ASN A 136 23.79 8.31 6.26
N ASN A 137 23.17 8.30 5.09
CA ASN A 137 22.25 7.25 4.58
C ASN A 137 20.95 7.06 5.36
N ASN A 138 20.69 7.83 6.39
CA ASN A 138 19.39 7.83 7.08
C ASN A 138 18.48 8.87 6.45
N LEU A 139 17.20 8.51 6.25
CA LEU A 139 16.18 9.45 5.84
C LEU A 139 15.90 10.40 7.01
N VAL A 140 16.20 11.70 6.82
CA VAL A 140 16.02 12.71 7.90
C VAL A 140 14.83 13.61 7.66
N SER A 141 14.41 13.80 6.41
CA SER A 141 13.22 14.58 6.09
C SER A 141 12.56 14.12 4.80
N LEU A 142 11.24 14.22 4.75
CA LEU A 142 10.41 14.09 3.57
C LEU A 142 9.58 15.36 3.43
N VAL A 143 9.69 16.03 2.29
CA VAL A 143 8.84 17.17 1.94
C VAL A 143 7.87 16.74 0.87
N GLU A 144 6.57 16.92 1.10
CA GLU A 144 5.51 16.65 0.13
C GLU A 144 4.72 17.91 -0.17
N VAL A 145 4.57 18.22 -1.45
CA VAL A 145 3.74 19.30 -1.95
C VAL A 145 2.51 18.70 -2.62
N LEU A 146 1.35 18.87 -2.00
CA LEU A 146 0.07 18.48 -2.58
C LEU A 146 -0.57 19.64 -3.33
N LYS A 147 -1.05 19.39 -4.55
CA LYS A 147 -1.77 20.35 -5.38
C LYS A 147 -3.19 19.86 -5.64
N ASN A 148 -4.17 20.61 -5.13
CA ASN A 148 -5.59 20.32 -5.35
C ASN A 148 -6.09 20.78 -6.73
N LYS A 149 -7.29 20.34 -7.14
CA LYS A 149 -7.96 20.80 -8.37
C LYS A 149 -8.13 22.32 -8.42
N SER A 150 -8.36 22.96 -7.27
CA SER A 150 -8.52 24.41 -7.12
C SER A 150 -7.18 25.17 -7.10
N SER A 151 -6.07 24.53 -7.47
CA SER A 151 -4.71 25.10 -7.42
C SER A 151 -4.22 25.47 -6.02
N SER A 152 -4.95 25.10 -4.96
CA SER A 152 -4.42 25.25 -3.60
C SER A 152 -3.26 24.30 -3.37
N ILE A 153 -2.23 24.80 -2.71
CA ILE A 153 -1.01 24.05 -2.39
C ILE A 153 -1.03 23.79 -0.89
N THR A 154 -0.69 22.57 -0.50
CA THR A 154 -0.47 22.19 0.90
C THR A 154 0.91 21.57 1.02
N ASN A 155 1.74 22.11 1.90
CA ASN A 155 3.08 21.63 2.15
C ASN A 155 3.08 20.76 3.41
N TYR A 156 3.53 19.52 3.25
CA TYR A 156 3.79 18.60 4.34
C TYR A 156 5.29 18.46 4.52
N GLU A 157 5.73 18.43 5.77
CA GLU A 157 7.10 18.14 6.15
C GLU A 157 7.07 17.03 7.20
N THR A 158 7.78 15.95 6.94
CA THR A 158 7.94 14.84 7.88
C THR A 158 9.40 14.71 8.25
N ASN A 159 9.71 14.85 9.52
CA ASN A 159 11.05 14.77 10.08
C ASN A 159 11.23 13.47 10.85
N PHE A 160 12.42 12.87 10.70
CA PHE A 160 12.81 11.59 11.28
C PHE A 160 13.92 11.82 12.29
N GLU A 161 13.67 11.50 13.55
CA GLU A 161 14.61 11.70 14.65
C GLU A 161 15.22 10.34 15.04
N TYR A 162 16.54 10.31 15.13
CA TYR A 162 17.32 9.11 15.46
C TYR A 162 18.09 9.33 16.75
N SER A 163 18.06 8.31 17.63
CA SER A 163 19.10 8.13 18.65
C SER A 163 20.11 7.09 18.15
N ASN A 164 20.01 5.83 18.58
CA ASN A 164 20.71 4.72 17.93
C ASN A 164 19.88 4.13 16.77
N GLN A 165 18.57 4.30 16.83
CA GLN A 165 17.57 3.86 15.86
C GLN A 165 16.57 5.01 15.65
N LEU A 166 15.74 4.90 14.62
CA LEU A 166 14.62 5.83 14.41
C LEU A 166 13.67 5.72 15.62
N ASN A 167 13.54 6.80 16.39
CA ASN A 167 12.74 6.79 17.61
C ASN A 167 11.52 7.71 17.55
N LYS A 168 11.52 8.69 16.62
CA LYS A 168 10.39 9.61 16.47
C LYS A 168 10.22 10.06 15.03
N ILE A 169 8.96 10.22 14.62
CA ILE A 169 8.60 10.82 13.33
C ILE A 169 7.61 11.94 13.60
N VAL A 170 7.88 13.15 13.08
CA VAL A 170 7.04 14.33 13.29
C VAL A 170 6.56 14.83 11.93
N THR A 171 5.25 14.91 11.75
CA THR A 171 4.64 15.47 10.52
C THR A 171 4.04 16.83 10.80
N LYS A 172 4.32 17.78 9.92
CA LYS A 172 3.83 19.16 9.96
C LYS A 172 3.08 19.50 8.69
N ILE A 173 2.10 20.40 8.82
CA ILE A 173 1.48 21.10 7.69
C ILE A 173 1.69 22.59 7.94
N GLU A 174 2.26 23.30 6.93
CA GLU A 174 2.52 24.73 7.03
C GLU A 174 3.24 25.12 8.36
N GLY A 175 4.22 24.28 8.76
CA GLY A 175 5.00 24.46 9.99
C GLY A 175 4.33 24.02 11.29
N LYS A 176 3.02 23.70 11.30
CA LYS A 176 2.30 23.23 12.49
C LYS A 176 2.34 21.71 12.60
N ILE A 177 2.72 21.20 13.75
CA ILE A 177 2.71 19.75 14.03
C ILE A 177 1.27 19.24 13.96
N ILE A 178 1.04 18.22 13.14
CA ILE A 178 -0.25 17.53 12.99
C ILE A 178 -0.21 16.12 13.54
N SER A 179 0.96 15.48 13.58
CA SER A 179 1.12 14.16 14.18
C SER A 179 2.54 13.88 14.62
N GLU A 180 2.66 13.01 15.60
CA GLU A 180 3.92 12.44 16.08
C GLU A 180 3.77 10.93 16.21
N ASN A 181 4.75 10.19 15.67
CA ASN A 181 4.93 8.76 15.91
C ASN A 181 6.10 8.56 16.86
N ASN A 182 5.86 7.90 17.99
CA ASN A 182 6.89 7.47 18.92
C ASN A 182 7.11 5.96 18.78
N LEU A 183 8.38 5.56 18.63
CA LEU A 183 8.78 4.19 18.36
C LEU A 183 9.56 3.66 19.56
N THR A 184 9.13 2.52 20.10
CA THR A 184 9.76 1.87 21.24
C THR A 184 10.31 0.51 20.81
N TYR A 185 11.55 0.25 21.21
CA TYR A 185 12.28 -0.98 20.89
C TYR A 185 12.57 -1.80 22.14
N ASN A 186 12.62 -3.13 22.01
CA ASN A 186 13.07 -4.01 23.08
C ASN A 186 14.62 -4.00 23.19
N LYS A 187 15.16 -4.76 24.14
CA LYS A 187 16.61 -4.87 24.37
C LYS A 187 17.38 -5.48 23.18
N SER A 188 16.70 -6.22 22.32
CA SER A 188 17.27 -6.81 21.10
C SER A 188 17.19 -5.87 19.89
N GLY A 189 16.70 -4.63 20.07
CA GLY A 189 16.54 -3.65 18.98
C GLY A 189 15.34 -3.90 18.07
N LEU A 190 14.39 -4.75 18.47
CA LEU A 190 13.16 -5.00 17.71
C LEU A 190 12.08 -4.00 18.12
N LEU A 191 11.36 -3.41 17.14
CA LEU A 191 10.26 -2.49 17.37
C LEU A 191 9.11 -3.23 18.07
N VAL A 192 8.69 -2.79 19.26
CA VAL A 192 7.59 -3.41 20.01
C VAL A 192 6.35 -2.54 20.08
N LEU A 193 6.49 -1.23 19.89
CA LEU A 193 5.38 -0.29 19.89
C LEU A 193 5.65 0.86 18.92
N ASN A 194 4.65 1.19 18.10
CA ASN A 194 4.56 2.42 17.35
C ASN A 194 3.27 3.15 17.79
N GLU A 195 3.41 4.32 18.37
CA GLU A 195 2.31 5.11 18.89
C GLU A 195 2.18 6.42 18.11
N LEU A 196 1.11 6.55 17.33
CA LEU A 196 0.76 7.76 16.61
C LEU A 196 -0.17 8.64 17.46
N THR A 197 0.28 9.84 17.75
CA THR A 197 -0.54 10.91 18.33
C THR A 197 -0.88 11.91 17.21
N SER A 198 -2.15 12.26 17.08
CA SER A 198 -2.63 13.25 16.11
C SER A 198 -3.12 14.51 16.81
N PHE A 199 -2.73 15.67 16.30
CA PHE A 199 -3.06 16.98 16.87
C PHE A 199 -4.08 17.76 16.03
N ASP A 200 -4.54 17.20 14.93
CA ASP A 200 -5.51 17.81 14.01
C ASP A 200 -6.96 17.32 14.22
N GLY A 201 -7.25 16.75 15.40
CA GLY A 201 -8.56 16.20 15.76
C GLY A 201 -8.83 14.78 15.26
N ARG A 202 -7.91 14.18 14.51
CA ARG A 202 -7.98 12.75 14.15
C ARG A 202 -7.61 11.89 15.36
N LYS A 203 -8.19 10.69 15.45
CA LYS A 203 -7.79 9.73 16.49
C LYS A 203 -6.41 9.15 16.14
N GLY A 204 -5.53 9.13 17.12
CA GLY A 204 -4.25 8.42 17.03
C GLY A 204 -4.44 6.90 16.92
N ASN A 205 -3.34 6.18 16.70
CA ASN A 205 -3.33 4.72 16.72
C ASN A 205 -2.09 4.19 17.46
N LYS A 206 -2.19 2.93 17.87
CA LYS A 206 -1.09 2.19 18.47
C LYS A 206 -0.92 0.88 17.70
N THR A 207 0.32 0.53 17.40
CA THR A 207 0.66 -0.76 16.81
C THR A 207 1.62 -1.48 17.73
N PHE A 208 1.23 -2.66 18.17
CA PHE A 208 2.02 -3.55 19.02
C PHE A 208 2.59 -4.68 18.17
N PHE A 209 3.82 -5.08 18.46
CA PHE A 209 4.52 -6.19 17.79
C PHE A 209 4.98 -7.21 18.82
N ILE A 210 4.75 -8.48 18.56
CA ILE A 210 5.18 -9.60 19.37
C ILE A 210 6.10 -10.49 18.52
N TYR A 211 7.20 -10.92 19.14
CA TYR A 211 8.25 -11.72 18.51
C TYR A 211 8.48 -13.00 19.28
N GLU A 212 8.78 -14.06 18.57
CA GLU A 212 9.33 -15.30 19.08
C GLU A 212 10.64 -15.59 18.35
N ASN A 213 11.73 -15.86 19.09
CA ASN A 213 13.08 -16.08 18.51
C ASN A 213 13.54 -14.96 17.55
N ASN A 214 13.22 -13.70 17.86
CA ASN A 214 13.44 -12.52 17.02
C ASN A 214 12.65 -12.52 15.69
N GLU A 215 11.69 -13.41 15.53
CA GLU A 215 10.78 -13.44 14.39
C GLU A 215 9.42 -12.89 14.79
N PRO A 216 8.79 -12.04 13.96
CA PRO A 216 7.46 -11.55 14.25
C PRO A 216 6.46 -12.71 14.16
N ILE A 217 5.59 -12.82 15.16
CA ILE A 217 4.50 -13.79 15.15
C ILE A 217 3.14 -13.10 15.14
N PHE A 218 3.11 -11.84 15.59
CA PHE A 218 1.86 -11.13 15.77
C PHE A 218 2.06 -9.61 15.71
N GLN A 219 1.13 -8.92 15.06
CA GLN A 219 1.01 -7.47 15.09
C GLN A 219 -0.43 -7.09 15.38
N GLN A 220 -0.66 -6.11 16.23
CA GLN A 220 -1.97 -5.56 16.50
C GLN A 220 -1.95 -4.05 16.32
N LYS A 221 -2.80 -3.53 15.43
CA LYS A 221 -3.01 -2.10 15.23
C LYS A 221 -4.39 -1.71 15.77
N ILE A 222 -4.41 -0.80 16.74
CA ILE A 222 -5.63 -0.26 17.32
C ILE A 222 -5.70 1.21 16.96
N GLY A 223 -6.74 1.62 16.24
CA GLY A 223 -6.92 3.01 15.83
C GLY A 223 -8.35 3.35 15.47
N GLY A 224 -8.83 4.48 15.98
CA GLY A 224 -10.22 4.87 15.76
C GLY A 224 -11.20 3.86 16.31
N ASN A 225 -12.03 3.28 15.42
CA ASN A 225 -13.01 2.25 15.76
C ASN A 225 -12.62 0.88 15.18
N ILE A 226 -11.37 0.73 14.72
CA ILE A 226 -10.90 -0.50 14.06
C ILE A 226 -9.72 -1.07 14.83
N ASN A 227 -9.75 -2.37 15.03
CA ASN A 227 -8.66 -3.18 15.56
C ASN A 227 -8.26 -4.18 14.47
N THR A 228 -7.05 -4.07 13.94
CA THR A 228 -6.51 -5.00 12.95
C THR A 228 -5.43 -5.86 13.57
N VAL A 229 -5.55 -7.15 13.38
CA VAL A 229 -4.60 -8.17 13.86
C VAL A 229 -3.97 -8.85 12.66
N THR A 230 -2.65 -8.95 12.68
CA THR A 230 -1.85 -9.61 11.63
C THR A 230 -1.08 -10.76 12.28
N PHE A 231 -1.18 -11.93 11.71
CA PHE A 231 -0.49 -13.15 12.14
C PHE A 231 0.61 -13.50 11.11
N PHE A 232 1.72 -13.99 11.63
CA PHE A 232 2.85 -14.44 10.83
C PHE A 232 3.18 -15.90 11.14
N ASP A 233 3.62 -16.64 10.14
CA ASP A 233 4.22 -17.96 10.26
C ASP A 233 5.60 -17.92 9.61
N LYS A 234 6.65 -18.15 10.40
CA LYS A 234 8.05 -18.15 9.95
C LYS A 234 8.42 -16.93 9.10
N LYS A 235 8.05 -15.72 9.57
CA LYS A 235 8.23 -14.42 8.90
C LYS A 235 7.30 -14.18 7.70
N SER A 236 6.52 -15.16 7.27
CA SER A 236 5.54 -15.00 6.20
C SER A 236 4.21 -14.53 6.78
N LEU A 237 3.54 -13.66 6.05
CA LEU A 237 2.20 -13.24 6.41
C LEU A 237 1.26 -14.45 6.25
N SER A 238 0.52 -14.79 7.31
CA SER A 238 -0.42 -15.92 7.28
C SER A 238 -1.87 -15.46 7.27
N LYS A 239 -2.21 -14.44 8.06
CA LYS A 239 -3.60 -13.96 8.19
C LYS A 239 -3.66 -12.51 8.63
N ILE A 240 -4.66 -11.79 8.13
CA ILE A 240 -5.07 -10.46 8.62
C ILE A 240 -6.53 -10.53 9.01
N GLN A 241 -6.89 -9.97 10.17
CA GLN A 241 -8.26 -9.83 10.64
C GLN A 241 -8.51 -8.40 11.10
N SER A 242 -9.67 -7.83 10.75
CA SER A 242 -10.08 -6.51 11.22
C SER A 242 -11.43 -6.59 11.89
N PHE A 243 -11.52 -5.94 13.05
CA PHE A 243 -12.69 -5.91 13.93
C PHE A 243 -13.16 -4.47 14.08
N ASP A 244 -14.46 -4.26 14.15
CA ASP A 244 -15.06 -2.98 14.44
C ASP A 244 -15.02 -2.64 15.95
N SER A 245 -15.66 -1.53 16.35
CA SER A 245 -15.76 -1.10 17.76
C SER A 245 -16.53 -2.07 18.66
N ASN A 246 -17.41 -2.90 18.09
CA ASN A 246 -18.18 -3.93 18.80
C ASN A 246 -17.42 -5.25 18.91
N LYS A 247 -16.20 -5.31 18.34
CA LYS A 247 -15.37 -6.51 18.19
C LYS A 247 -15.94 -7.53 17.18
N ASP A 248 -16.81 -7.08 16.29
CA ASP A 248 -17.33 -7.91 15.19
C ASP A 248 -16.29 -7.96 14.07
N LEU A 249 -15.97 -9.17 13.62
CA LEU A 249 -15.06 -9.41 12.49
C LEU A 249 -15.74 -8.99 11.20
N PHE A 250 -15.18 -7.98 10.53
CA PHE A 250 -15.71 -7.51 9.24
C PHE A 250 -14.77 -7.74 8.04
N TYR A 251 -13.50 -8.07 8.31
CA TYR A 251 -12.52 -8.38 7.27
C TYR A 251 -11.58 -9.48 7.74
N GLU A 252 -11.37 -10.48 6.90
CA GLU A 252 -10.35 -11.52 7.08
C GLU A 252 -9.71 -11.80 5.73
N ALA A 253 -8.38 -11.88 5.69
CA ALA A 253 -7.62 -12.39 4.55
C ALA A 253 -6.63 -13.44 5.02
N SER A 254 -6.52 -14.56 4.30
CA SER A 254 -5.45 -15.54 4.48
C SER A 254 -4.48 -15.51 3.31
N PHE A 255 -3.25 -15.94 3.57
CA PHE A 255 -2.14 -15.85 2.63
C PHE A 255 -1.49 -17.24 2.48
N ASN A 256 -1.08 -17.55 1.27
CA ASN A 256 -0.32 -18.75 0.97
C ASN A 256 1.18 -18.58 1.36
N SER A 257 1.96 -19.62 1.17
CA SER A 257 3.40 -19.62 1.49
C SER A 257 4.24 -18.62 0.67
N ARG A 258 3.67 -18.02 -0.38
CA ARG A 258 4.28 -16.98 -1.20
C ARG A 258 3.85 -15.57 -0.80
N ASN A 259 3.15 -15.41 0.33
CA ASN A 259 2.53 -14.16 0.78
C ASN A 259 1.49 -13.58 -0.19
N GLU A 260 0.85 -14.41 -1.00
CA GLU A 260 -0.24 -14.01 -1.88
C GLU A 260 -1.57 -14.32 -1.21
N ILE A 261 -2.56 -13.48 -1.45
CA ILE A 261 -3.90 -13.63 -0.83
C ILE A 261 -4.57 -14.88 -1.38
N GLU A 262 -4.83 -15.86 -0.52
CA GLU A 262 -5.49 -17.11 -0.86
C GLU A 262 -7.00 -17.04 -0.67
N SER A 263 -7.44 -16.32 0.37
CA SER A 263 -8.87 -16.09 0.60
C SER A 263 -9.14 -14.73 1.21
N ILE A 264 -10.32 -14.19 0.94
CA ILE A 264 -10.81 -12.93 1.53
C ILE A 264 -12.27 -13.08 1.93
N LYS A 265 -12.57 -12.72 3.19
CA LYS A 265 -13.93 -12.51 3.69
C LYS A 265 -14.09 -11.06 4.10
N LYS A 266 -15.06 -10.38 3.53
CA LYS A 266 -15.34 -8.97 3.84
C LYS A 266 -16.82 -8.75 4.02
N GLN A 267 -17.22 -8.27 5.20
CA GLN A 267 -18.57 -7.82 5.47
C GLN A 267 -18.62 -6.29 5.35
N TYR A 268 -19.64 -5.80 4.67
CA TYR A 268 -19.90 -4.36 4.61
C TYR A 268 -21.37 -4.07 4.70
N PHE A 269 -21.72 -2.89 5.17
CA PHE A 269 -23.09 -2.43 5.31
C PHE A 269 -23.39 -1.34 4.29
N LYS A 270 -24.48 -1.52 3.54
CA LYS A 270 -24.96 -0.51 2.59
C LYS A 270 -26.47 -0.42 2.68
N ASN A 271 -26.98 0.79 2.92
CA ASN A 271 -28.43 1.06 3.04
C ASN A 271 -29.13 0.14 4.07
N GLY A 272 -28.50 -0.09 5.25
CA GLY A 272 -29.05 -0.94 6.31
C GLY A 272 -29.00 -2.45 6.04
N LYS A 273 -28.43 -2.88 4.91
CA LYS A 273 -28.25 -4.30 4.57
C LYS A 273 -26.78 -4.70 4.73
N SER A 274 -26.55 -5.89 5.29
CA SER A 274 -25.25 -6.52 5.34
C SER A 274 -25.00 -7.31 4.06
N PHE A 275 -23.78 -7.17 3.52
CA PHE A 275 -23.28 -7.93 2.38
C PHE A 275 -22.00 -8.63 2.82
N LEU A 276 -21.87 -9.91 2.48
CA LEU A 276 -20.68 -10.70 2.73
C LEU A 276 -20.05 -11.05 1.38
N PHE A 277 -18.79 -10.71 1.21
CA PHE A 277 -17.93 -11.27 0.17
C PHE A 277 -17.10 -12.40 0.77
N ASP A 278 -17.08 -13.54 0.11
CA ASP A 278 -16.26 -14.70 0.48
C ASP A 278 -15.62 -15.22 -0.81
N TYR A 279 -14.35 -14.87 -0.98
CA TYR A 279 -13.59 -15.17 -2.19
C TYR A 279 -12.42 -16.11 -1.90
N GLU A 280 -12.22 -17.04 -2.80
CA GLU A 280 -11.03 -17.87 -2.95
C GLU A 280 -10.25 -17.42 -4.18
N ILE A 281 -8.90 -17.39 -4.10
CA ILE A 281 -8.05 -16.96 -5.21
C ILE A 281 -7.08 -18.08 -5.55
N LYS A 282 -7.01 -18.47 -6.84
CA LYS A 282 -6.13 -19.51 -7.36
C LYS A 282 -5.17 -18.92 -8.36
N TYR A 283 -3.88 -19.21 -8.18
CA TYR A 283 -2.82 -18.61 -8.98
C TYR A 283 -2.21 -19.60 -9.96
N SER A 284 -1.79 -19.09 -11.12
CA SER A 284 -0.90 -19.76 -12.06
C SER A 284 0.38 -18.93 -12.22
N TYR A 285 1.50 -19.59 -12.39
CA TYR A 285 2.83 -19.01 -12.35
C TYR A 285 3.59 -19.21 -13.64
N ASP A 286 4.50 -18.31 -13.95
CA ASP A 286 5.46 -18.47 -15.04
C ASP A 286 6.70 -19.29 -14.59
N LYS A 287 7.66 -19.44 -15.51
CA LYS A 287 8.91 -20.18 -15.26
C LYS A 287 9.84 -19.56 -14.23
N PHE A 288 9.61 -18.30 -13.84
CA PHE A 288 10.37 -17.58 -12.82
C PHE A 288 9.62 -17.54 -11.48
N ASP A 289 8.50 -18.27 -11.38
CA ASP A 289 7.67 -18.32 -10.18
C ASP A 289 6.94 -17.00 -9.87
N ASN A 290 6.73 -16.17 -10.89
CA ASN A 290 5.87 -14.99 -10.80
C ASN A 290 4.45 -15.39 -11.20
N TRP A 291 3.45 -15.00 -10.40
CA TRP A 291 2.08 -15.27 -10.81
C TRP A 291 1.69 -14.42 -12.03
N ILE A 292 1.06 -15.06 -12.99
CA ILE A 292 0.61 -14.46 -14.26
C ILE A 292 -0.90 -14.46 -14.40
N LEU A 293 -1.59 -15.31 -13.63
CA LEU A 293 -3.04 -15.41 -13.62
C LEU A 293 -3.51 -15.62 -12.18
N ALA A 294 -4.59 -14.95 -11.80
CA ALA A 294 -5.30 -15.19 -10.55
C ALA A 294 -6.81 -15.27 -10.84
N ASP A 295 -7.38 -16.44 -10.61
CA ASP A 295 -8.82 -16.67 -10.74
C ASP A 295 -9.49 -16.50 -9.37
N VAL A 296 -10.49 -15.64 -9.31
CA VAL A 296 -11.22 -15.26 -8.09
C VAL A 296 -12.60 -15.90 -8.11
N TYR A 297 -12.85 -16.77 -7.14
CA TYR A 297 -14.09 -17.53 -6.99
C TYR A 297 -14.91 -17.02 -5.82
N GLU A 298 -16.22 -16.97 -5.98
CA GLU A 298 -17.20 -16.86 -4.88
C GLU A 298 -17.93 -18.20 -4.76
N GLY A 299 -17.61 -18.96 -3.72
CA GLY A 299 -17.94 -20.38 -3.65
C GLY A 299 -17.30 -21.15 -4.82
N SER A 300 -18.11 -21.88 -5.61
CA SER A 300 -17.61 -22.60 -6.79
C SER A 300 -17.67 -21.79 -8.10
N LYS A 301 -18.10 -20.53 -8.07
CA LYS A 301 -18.32 -19.72 -9.27
C LYS A 301 -17.16 -18.75 -9.50
N LEU A 302 -16.52 -18.84 -10.66
CA LEU A 302 -15.57 -17.85 -11.12
C LEU A 302 -16.28 -16.49 -11.24
N LYS A 303 -15.71 -15.45 -10.66
CA LYS A 303 -16.21 -14.06 -10.69
C LYS A 303 -15.31 -13.13 -11.48
N TYR A 304 -14.01 -13.24 -11.24
CA TYR A 304 -13.01 -12.38 -11.85
C TYR A 304 -11.78 -13.18 -12.23
N THR A 305 -11.09 -12.68 -13.24
CA THR A 305 -9.77 -13.16 -13.64
C THR A 305 -8.82 -11.97 -13.67
N ILE A 306 -7.70 -12.08 -12.97
CA ILE A 306 -6.65 -11.07 -12.95
C ILE A 306 -5.47 -11.61 -13.75
N ASN A 307 -5.09 -10.88 -14.80
CA ASN A 307 -3.97 -11.23 -15.65
C ASN A 307 -2.78 -10.31 -15.38
N ARG A 308 -1.59 -10.86 -15.37
CA ARG A 308 -0.31 -10.14 -15.40
C ARG A 308 0.45 -10.47 -16.67
N GLU A 309 0.70 -9.49 -17.48
CA GLU A 309 1.65 -9.57 -18.58
C GLU A 309 3.00 -9.08 -18.07
N ILE A 310 3.99 -9.99 -18.01
CA ILE A 310 5.32 -9.69 -17.46
C ILE A 310 6.34 -9.75 -18.59
N ASN A 311 7.08 -8.66 -18.79
CA ASN A 311 8.18 -8.59 -19.71
C ASN A 311 9.51 -8.55 -18.93
N TYR A 312 10.49 -9.28 -19.43
CA TYR A 312 11.82 -9.40 -18.84
C TYR A 312 12.87 -8.68 -19.70
N TYR A 313 13.99 -8.29 -19.09
CA TYR A 313 15.16 -7.74 -19.79
C TYR A 313 15.87 -8.83 -20.62
#